data_47f4eee4a4390871307ec21d8d23fe95
#
_entry.id   47f4eee4a4390871307ec21d8d23fe95
#
_cell.length_a   1.000
_cell.length_b   1.000
_cell.length_c   1.000
_cell.angle_alpha   90.00
_cell.angle_beta   90.00
_cell.angle_gamma   90.00
#
_symmetry.space_group_name_H-M   'P 1'
#
loop_
_entity.id
_entity.type
_entity.pdbx_description
1 polymer ?
#
loop_
_entity_poly.entity_id
_entity_poly.type
_entity_poly.pdbx_seq_one_letter_code
_entity_poly.pdbx_strand_id
1 'polypeptide(L)'
;RRCWTPELRTDCGHTALIYIDLGEGRNRLGGSVLTQVYGALGTEPADIVSPALLRGLTTALVQLRAQGKVLAYHDRSDGGLAVTLIEMAFAGHCGIDVNIGLRNENERKNKAAAIAALFSEELGVVLQVPLDQTAEVIGTLMTHGVGHCSAVIGSVEPDSDRIRISAGKVLIDESWETLKREWSATSWRMRALRDDPDCALEE
;
A
#
# COMPACT_ATOMS: atom_id res chain seq x y z
N ARG A 1 -4.94 17.84 -17.04
CA ARG A 1 -4.07 16.70 -16.67
C ARG A 1 -4.77 15.94 -15.57
N ARG A 2 -5.06 14.65 -15.76
CA ARG A 2 -5.54 13.78 -14.69
C ARG A 2 -4.32 13.23 -13.97
N CYS A 3 -4.04 13.70 -12.75
CA CYS A 3 -3.08 13.07 -11.83
C CYS A 3 -3.85 12.13 -10.92
N TRP A 4 -3.26 11.00 -10.58
CA TRP A 4 -3.69 10.18 -9.47
C TRP A 4 -2.96 10.63 -8.21
N THR A 5 -3.62 10.50 -7.08
CA THR A 5 -3.07 10.78 -5.75
C THR A 5 -3.26 9.55 -4.88
N PRO A 6 -2.56 9.42 -3.77
CA PRO A 6 -2.80 8.37 -2.79
C PRO A 6 -4.12 8.54 -2.02
N GLU A 7 -4.76 9.70 -2.10
CA GLU A 7 -6.01 10.00 -1.41
C GLU A 7 -7.13 9.04 -1.84
N LEU A 8 -7.59 8.21 -0.91
CA LEU A 8 -8.71 7.31 -1.14
C LEU A 8 -10.01 8.12 -1.30
N ARG A 9 -10.77 7.77 -2.32
CA ARG A 9 -12.06 8.39 -2.63
C ARG A 9 -13.17 7.67 -1.88
N THR A 10 -13.98 8.45 -1.17
CA THR A 10 -15.12 7.96 -0.37
C THR A 10 -16.47 8.32 -1.00
N ASP A 11 -16.47 9.15 -2.03
CA ASP A 11 -17.64 9.69 -2.73
C ASP A 11 -18.02 8.91 -4.00
N CYS A 12 -17.40 7.76 -4.24
CA CYS A 12 -17.56 6.97 -5.47
C CYS A 12 -18.33 5.65 -5.29
N GLY A 13 -19.07 5.48 -4.19
CA GLY A 13 -19.76 4.24 -3.84
C GLY A 13 -18.78 3.13 -3.40
N HIS A 14 -19.15 1.87 -3.60
CA HIS A 14 -18.30 0.75 -3.20
C HIS A 14 -17.06 0.65 -4.11
N THR A 15 -15.90 0.52 -3.48
CA THR A 15 -14.61 0.43 -4.17
C THR A 15 -13.80 -0.75 -3.69
N ALA A 16 -12.86 -1.21 -4.52
CA ALA A 16 -11.92 -2.27 -4.19
C ALA A 16 -10.49 -1.73 -4.22
N LEU A 17 -9.63 -2.31 -3.38
CA LEU A 17 -8.20 -2.10 -3.40
C LEU A 17 -7.53 -3.27 -4.13
N ILE A 18 -6.79 -2.96 -5.20
CA ILE A 18 -6.02 -3.93 -5.98
C ILE A 18 -4.55 -3.69 -5.69
N TYR A 19 -3.87 -4.73 -5.20
CA TYR A 19 -2.43 -4.75 -5.02
C TYR A 19 -1.75 -5.47 -6.17
N ILE A 20 -0.70 -4.88 -6.73
CA ILE A 20 0.13 -5.46 -7.78
C ILE A 20 1.55 -5.59 -7.21
N ASP A 21 2.02 -6.84 -7.05
CA ASP A 21 3.32 -7.19 -6.46
C ASP A 21 4.31 -7.63 -7.52
N LEU A 22 5.14 -6.72 -8.02
CA LEU A 22 6.19 -7.06 -9.01
C LEU A 22 7.36 -7.85 -8.41
N GLY A 23 7.44 -7.94 -7.06
CA GLY A 23 8.38 -8.81 -6.36
C GLY A 23 7.98 -10.27 -6.37
N GLU A 24 6.76 -10.60 -6.86
CA GLU A 24 6.22 -11.96 -6.97
C GLU A 24 6.29 -12.73 -5.64
N GLY A 25 6.06 -12.02 -4.51
CA GLY A 25 6.04 -12.57 -3.17
C GLY A 25 7.41 -12.96 -2.60
N ARG A 26 8.51 -12.45 -3.14
CA ARG A 26 9.85 -12.63 -2.55
C ARG A 26 9.99 -11.97 -1.20
N ASN A 27 9.35 -10.82 -1.03
CA ASN A 27 9.28 -10.10 0.24
C ASN A 27 10.66 -9.90 0.89
N ARG A 28 11.66 -9.48 0.09
CA ARG A 28 13.02 -9.23 0.55
C ARG A 28 13.06 -7.98 1.42
N LEU A 29 13.78 -8.03 2.54
CA LEU A 29 13.84 -6.97 3.54
C LEU A 29 15.19 -6.26 3.61
N GLY A 30 16.20 -6.71 2.87
CA GLY A 30 17.55 -6.12 2.90
C GLY A 30 17.52 -4.64 2.49
N GLY A 31 18.09 -3.78 3.34
CA GLY A 31 18.14 -2.34 3.12
C GLY A 31 16.84 -1.59 3.35
N SER A 32 15.75 -2.28 3.70
CA SER A 32 14.44 -1.65 3.97
C SER A 32 14.47 -0.75 5.20
N VAL A 33 13.54 0.19 5.30
CA VAL A 33 13.34 1.03 6.50
C VAL A 33 13.15 0.18 7.74
N LEU A 34 12.45 -0.96 7.64
CA LEU A 34 12.30 -1.88 8.76
C LEU A 34 13.67 -2.34 9.31
N THR A 35 14.57 -2.77 8.42
CA THR A 35 15.91 -3.22 8.85
C THR A 35 16.75 -2.09 9.40
N GLN A 36 16.63 -0.89 8.87
CA GLN A 36 17.30 0.31 9.40
C GLN A 36 16.83 0.64 10.82
N VAL A 37 15.52 0.62 11.08
CA VAL A 37 14.94 0.86 12.42
C VAL A 37 15.47 -0.13 13.46
N TYR A 38 15.70 -1.39 13.07
CA TYR A 38 16.26 -2.41 13.95
C TYR A 38 17.80 -2.50 13.94
N GLY A 39 18.49 -1.55 13.28
CA GLY A 39 19.95 -1.53 13.18
C GLY A 39 20.52 -2.72 12.43
N ALA A 40 19.78 -3.29 11.49
CA ALA A 40 20.17 -4.44 10.67
C ALA A 40 20.25 -4.04 9.20
N LEU A 41 21.05 -4.76 8.40
CA LEU A 41 21.12 -4.54 6.95
C LEU A 41 20.21 -5.52 6.18
N GLY A 42 19.96 -6.69 6.75
CA GLY A 42 19.33 -7.81 6.03
C GLY A 42 20.30 -8.44 5.02
N THR A 43 19.84 -9.49 4.33
CA THR A 43 20.68 -10.28 3.42
C THR A 43 20.39 -10.02 1.94
N GLU A 44 19.12 -9.81 1.59
CA GLU A 44 18.67 -9.64 0.20
C GLU A 44 17.89 -8.34 0.05
N PRO A 45 18.39 -7.36 -0.71
CA PRO A 45 17.64 -6.14 -1.01
C PRO A 45 16.53 -6.42 -2.05
N ALA A 46 15.49 -5.57 -2.03
CA ALA A 46 14.53 -5.52 -3.11
C ALA A 46 15.21 -5.16 -4.43
N ASP A 47 14.82 -5.81 -5.52
CA ASP A 47 15.36 -5.56 -6.84
C ASP A 47 14.33 -5.93 -7.92
N ILE A 48 14.54 -5.48 -9.14
CA ILE A 48 13.67 -5.79 -10.27
C ILE A 48 13.73 -7.29 -10.56
N VAL A 49 12.62 -7.99 -10.34
CA VAL A 49 12.48 -9.42 -10.65
C VAL A 49 12.48 -9.63 -12.16
N SER A 50 11.71 -8.80 -12.86
CA SER A 50 11.60 -8.84 -14.32
C SER A 50 11.33 -7.44 -14.89
N PRO A 51 12.20 -6.91 -15.75
CA PRO A 51 11.94 -5.66 -16.47
C PRO A 51 10.65 -5.70 -17.31
N ALA A 52 10.24 -6.90 -17.76
CA ALA A 52 9.00 -7.08 -18.51
C ALA A 52 7.77 -6.79 -17.66
N LEU A 53 7.75 -7.18 -16.38
CA LEU A 53 6.66 -6.87 -15.44
C LEU A 53 6.53 -5.37 -15.21
N LEU A 54 7.64 -4.67 -15.00
CA LEU A 54 7.63 -3.22 -14.82
C LEU A 54 7.10 -2.50 -16.07
N ARG A 55 7.53 -2.92 -17.25
CA ARG A 55 7.00 -2.39 -18.52
C ARG A 55 5.51 -2.71 -18.69
N GLY A 56 5.10 -3.94 -18.37
CA GLY A 56 3.71 -4.36 -18.41
C GLY A 56 2.84 -3.52 -17.49
N LEU A 57 3.26 -3.33 -16.24
CA LEU A 57 2.57 -2.46 -15.29
C LEU A 57 2.44 -1.03 -15.83
N THR A 58 3.54 -0.43 -16.29
CA THR A 58 3.53 0.94 -16.81
C THR A 58 2.54 1.09 -17.97
N THR A 59 2.53 0.12 -18.91
CA THR A 59 1.61 0.14 -20.06
C THR A 59 0.16 -0.02 -19.61
N ALA A 60 -0.12 -0.94 -18.67
CA ALA A 60 -1.45 -1.11 -18.09
C ALA A 60 -1.95 0.17 -17.41
N LEU A 61 -1.11 0.80 -16.59
CA LEU A 61 -1.45 2.07 -15.91
C LEU A 61 -1.76 3.19 -16.91
N VAL A 62 -0.99 3.33 -18.00
CA VAL A 62 -1.28 4.31 -19.06
C VAL A 62 -2.66 4.06 -19.68
N GLN A 63 -3.00 2.80 -19.98
CA GLN A 63 -4.30 2.42 -20.52
C GLN A 63 -5.44 2.69 -19.52
N LEU A 64 -5.31 2.24 -18.27
CA LEU A 64 -6.30 2.45 -17.22
C LEU A 64 -6.55 3.93 -16.94
N ARG A 65 -5.48 4.74 -17.01
CA ARG A 65 -5.57 6.18 -16.89
C ARG A 65 -6.38 6.81 -18.03
N ALA A 66 -6.14 6.38 -19.26
CA ALA A 66 -6.90 6.87 -20.42
C ALA A 66 -8.39 6.52 -20.30
N GLN A 67 -8.70 5.37 -19.71
CA GLN A 67 -10.06 4.89 -19.47
C GLN A 67 -10.73 5.52 -18.22
N GLY A 68 -9.98 6.17 -17.34
CA GLY A 68 -10.50 6.79 -16.12
C GLY A 68 -10.96 5.80 -15.04
N LYS A 69 -10.35 4.58 -15.01
CA LYS A 69 -10.80 3.48 -14.16
C LYS A 69 -10.13 3.39 -12.79
N VAL A 70 -9.12 4.20 -12.54
CA VAL A 70 -8.41 4.25 -11.26
C VAL A 70 -8.80 5.53 -10.53
N LEU A 71 -9.24 5.38 -9.29
CA LEU A 71 -9.67 6.45 -8.40
C LEU A 71 -8.51 7.03 -7.59
N ALA A 72 -7.68 6.14 -7.01
CA ALA A 72 -6.47 6.51 -6.28
C ALA A 72 -5.33 5.52 -6.61
N TYR A 73 -4.10 5.97 -6.43
CA TYR A 73 -2.87 5.24 -6.75
C TYR A 73 -1.79 5.55 -5.73
N HIS A 74 -1.10 4.53 -5.27
CA HIS A 74 0.15 4.68 -4.51
C HIS A 74 1.12 3.57 -4.90
N ASP A 75 2.38 3.91 -5.12
CA ASP A 75 3.44 2.94 -5.26
C ASP A 75 3.85 2.38 -3.89
N ARG A 76 4.24 1.12 -3.83
CA ARG A 76 4.87 0.56 -2.64
C ARG A 76 6.28 1.12 -2.52
N SER A 77 6.50 1.92 -1.49
CA SER A 77 7.75 2.64 -1.22
C SER A 77 8.28 2.32 0.17
N ASP A 78 8.96 3.26 0.80
CA ASP A 78 9.54 3.13 2.14
C ASP A 78 8.49 2.65 3.15
N GLY A 79 8.85 1.63 3.95
CA GLY A 79 7.94 1.00 4.89
C GLY A 79 6.99 -0.06 4.29
N GLY A 80 7.09 -0.33 2.98
CA GLY A 80 6.40 -1.40 2.30
C GLY A 80 4.88 -1.23 2.20
N LEU A 81 4.18 -2.35 1.99
CA LEU A 81 2.73 -2.37 1.78
C LEU A 81 1.94 -1.82 2.97
N ALA A 82 2.42 -2.04 4.20
CA ALA A 82 1.75 -1.54 5.40
C ALA A 82 1.68 -0.02 5.38
N VAL A 83 2.80 0.67 5.17
CA VAL A 83 2.86 2.14 5.15
C VAL A 83 2.10 2.68 3.96
N THR A 84 2.23 2.09 2.77
CA THR A 84 1.45 2.45 1.57
C THR A 84 -0.06 2.49 1.86
N LEU A 85 -0.61 1.44 2.49
CA LEU A 85 -2.04 1.37 2.83
C LEU A 85 -2.44 2.39 3.90
N ILE A 86 -1.59 2.59 4.91
CA ILE A 86 -1.80 3.57 5.98
C ILE A 86 -1.82 4.99 5.40
N GLU A 87 -0.87 5.32 4.53
CA GLU A 87 -0.78 6.63 3.88
C GLU A 87 -2.00 6.92 2.98
N MET A 88 -2.45 5.93 2.22
CA MET A 88 -3.69 6.06 1.43
C MET A 88 -4.91 6.31 2.32
N ALA A 89 -5.02 5.58 3.43
CA ALA A 89 -6.17 5.69 4.35
C ALA A 89 -6.20 7.05 5.06
N PHE A 90 -5.08 7.50 5.62
CA PHE A 90 -5.08 8.82 6.28
C PHE A 90 -5.16 9.98 5.28
N ALA A 91 -4.69 9.86 4.05
CA ALA A 91 -4.89 10.86 3.01
C ALA A 91 -6.37 11.00 2.64
N GLY A 92 -7.11 9.89 2.61
CA GLY A 92 -8.54 9.85 2.34
C GLY A 92 -9.42 10.10 3.57
N HIS A 93 -8.83 10.21 4.79
CA HIS A 93 -9.54 10.31 6.06
C HIS A 93 -10.60 9.22 6.23
N CYS A 94 -10.28 7.99 5.90
CA CYS A 94 -11.22 6.86 5.91
C CYS A 94 -10.57 5.58 6.40
N GLY A 95 -11.39 4.60 6.78
CA GLY A 95 -10.95 3.25 7.10
C GLY A 95 -10.71 2.39 5.86
N ILE A 96 -10.03 1.29 6.09
CA ILE A 96 -9.85 0.20 5.13
C ILE A 96 -9.98 -1.15 5.82
N ASP A 97 -10.50 -2.15 5.11
CA ASP A 97 -10.43 -3.57 5.52
C ASP A 97 -9.70 -4.36 4.44
N VAL A 98 -8.51 -4.83 4.78
CA VAL A 98 -7.56 -5.45 3.83
C VAL A 98 -7.09 -6.80 4.34
N ASN A 99 -7.07 -7.78 3.44
CA ASN A 99 -6.44 -9.08 3.67
C ASN A 99 -5.33 -9.31 2.64
N ILE A 100 -4.09 -9.25 3.10
CA ILE A 100 -2.88 -9.38 2.27
C ILE A 100 -2.57 -10.85 1.91
N GLY A 101 -3.52 -11.70 1.75
CA GLY A 101 -3.43 -13.06 1.24
C GLY A 101 -2.05 -13.72 1.24
N LEU A 102 -1.59 -14.27 2.37
CA LEU A 102 -0.38 -15.09 2.37
C LEU A 102 -0.66 -16.41 1.63
N ARG A 103 0.32 -16.89 0.85
CA ARG A 103 0.16 -17.95 -0.18
C ARG A 103 -0.35 -19.27 0.39
N ASN A 104 -0.03 -19.62 1.63
CA ASN A 104 -0.40 -20.90 2.24
C ASN A 104 -0.57 -20.80 3.76
N GLU A 105 -1.16 -21.84 4.38
CA GLU A 105 -1.39 -21.87 5.82
C GLU A 105 -0.11 -21.78 6.66
N ASN A 106 1.02 -22.29 6.18
CA ASN A 106 2.28 -22.22 6.90
C ASN A 106 2.79 -20.78 6.96
N GLU A 107 2.67 -20.03 5.88
CA GLU A 107 3.00 -18.59 5.87
C GLU A 107 2.07 -17.80 6.76
N ARG A 108 0.76 -18.09 6.77
CA ARG A 108 -0.22 -17.43 7.65
C ARG A 108 0.07 -17.64 9.14
N LYS A 109 0.67 -18.76 9.50
CA LYS A 109 1.11 -19.07 10.87
C LYS A 109 2.51 -18.51 11.18
N ASN A 110 3.27 -18.12 10.16
CA ASN A 110 4.63 -17.61 10.30
C ASN A 110 4.63 -16.09 10.45
N LYS A 111 4.91 -15.62 11.68
CA LYS A 111 5.00 -14.18 11.98
C LYS A 111 6.04 -13.47 11.13
N ALA A 112 7.18 -14.10 10.83
CA ALA A 112 8.23 -13.49 10.01
C ALA A 112 7.77 -13.32 8.56
N ALA A 113 7.03 -14.26 7.99
CA ALA A 113 6.45 -14.14 6.65
C ALA A 113 5.43 -12.99 6.58
N ALA A 114 4.59 -12.82 7.61
CA ALA A 114 3.65 -11.72 7.70
C ALA A 114 4.36 -10.35 7.78
N ILE A 115 5.41 -10.25 8.58
CA ILE A 115 6.25 -9.04 8.69
C ILE A 115 6.91 -8.75 7.33
N ALA A 116 7.49 -9.76 6.69
CA ALA A 116 8.14 -9.60 5.39
C ALA A 116 7.14 -9.11 4.32
N ALA A 117 5.94 -9.67 4.26
CA ALA A 117 4.91 -9.24 3.31
C ALA A 117 4.43 -7.79 3.55
N LEU A 118 4.36 -7.36 4.82
CA LEU A 118 3.93 -6.00 5.18
C LEU A 118 5.01 -4.96 4.91
N PHE A 119 6.26 -5.26 5.19
CA PHE A 119 7.34 -4.27 5.25
C PHE A 119 8.42 -4.43 4.19
N SER A 120 8.29 -5.38 3.26
CA SER A 120 9.20 -5.41 2.11
C SER A 120 8.91 -4.27 1.15
N GLU A 121 9.98 -3.68 0.63
CA GLU A 121 9.97 -2.55 -0.29
C GLU A 121 10.18 -3.02 -1.75
N GLU A 122 9.66 -4.20 -2.07
CA GLU A 122 9.63 -4.71 -3.44
C GLU A 122 8.80 -3.78 -4.33
N LEU A 123 9.13 -3.69 -5.61
CA LEU A 123 8.33 -2.92 -6.55
C LEU A 123 6.87 -3.39 -6.56
N GLY A 124 5.96 -2.45 -6.49
CA GLY A 124 4.53 -2.74 -6.48
C GLY A 124 3.69 -1.48 -6.35
N VAL A 125 2.39 -1.62 -6.52
CA VAL A 125 1.45 -0.50 -6.41
C VAL A 125 0.14 -0.96 -5.80
N VAL A 126 -0.58 -0.02 -5.18
CA VAL A 126 -1.97 -0.19 -4.75
C VAL A 126 -2.85 0.75 -5.57
N LEU A 127 -3.93 0.21 -6.11
CA LEU A 127 -4.94 0.95 -6.85
C LEU A 127 -6.27 0.90 -6.11
N GLN A 128 -6.98 2.02 -6.02
CA GLN A 128 -8.40 2.04 -5.72
C GLN A 128 -9.18 2.08 -7.03
N VAL A 129 -10.17 1.21 -7.17
CA VAL A 129 -11.02 1.13 -8.35
C VAL A 129 -12.49 0.99 -7.95
N PRO A 130 -13.47 1.42 -8.78
CA PRO A 130 -14.87 1.10 -8.54
C PRO A 130 -15.06 -0.43 -8.49
N LEU A 131 -15.89 -0.91 -7.55
CA LEU A 131 -16.07 -2.34 -7.32
C LEU A 131 -16.60 -3.07 -8.57
N ASP A 132 -17.51 -2.46 -9.29
CA ASP A 132 -18.10 -2.97 -10.53
C ASP A 132 -17.13 -3.03 -11.72
N GLN A 133 -16.02 -2.27 -11.66
CA GLN A 133 -14.99 -2.24 -12.70
C GLN A 133 -13.78 -3.13 -12.39
N THR A 134 -13.76 -3.77 -11.23
CA THR A 134 -12.63 -4.60 -10.76
C THR A 134 -12.22 -5.67 -11.78
N ALA A 135 -13.20 -6.40 -12.34
CA ALA A 135 -12.93 -7.46 -13.30
C ALA A 135 -12.28 -6.93 -14.60
N GLU A 136 -12.70 -5.77 -15.06
CA GLU A 136 -12.15 -5.15 -16.27
C GLU A 136 -10.72 -4.60 -16.03
N VAL A 137 -10.47 -4.03 -14.84
CA VAL A 137 -9.13 -3.61 -14.45
C VAL A 137 -8.19 -4.81 -14.39
N ILE A 138 -8.58 -5.92 -13.74
CA ILE A 138 -7.80 -7.16 -13.69
C ILE A 138 -7.58 -7.71 -15.10
N GLY A 139 -8.59 -7.69 -15.98
CA GLY A 139 -8.45 -8.08 -17.39
C GLY A 139 -7.40 -7.25 -18.14
N THR A 140 -7.35 -5.94 -17.88
CA THR A 140 -6.32 -5.07 -18.46
C THR A 140 -4.93 -5.44 -17.93
N LEU A 141 -4.79 -5.68 -16.61
CA LEU A 141 -3.52 -6.12 -16.01
C LEU A 141 -3.07 -7.48 -16.58
N MET A 142 -4.01 -8.43 -16.80
CA MET A 142 -3.72 -9.72 -17.46
C MET A 142 -3.20 -9.54 -18.89
N THR A 143 -3.83 -8.66 -19.68
CA THR A 143 -3.43 -8.38 -21.07
C THR A 143 -2.00 -7.86 -21.16
N HIS A 144 -1.55 -7.13 -20.14
CA HIS A 144 -0.19 -6.59 -20.07
C HIS A 144 0.78 -7.47 -19.25
N GLY A 145 0.38 -8.73 -18.94
CA GLY A 145 1.26 -9.73 -18.32
C GLY A 145 1.50 -9.56 -16.82
N VAL A 146 0.75 -8.68 -16.13
CA VAL A 146 0.90 -8.46 -14.67
C VAL A 146 -0.30 -8.97 -13.86
N GLY A 147 -1.27 -9.64 -14.50
CA GLY A 147 -2.45 -10.16 -13.81
C GLY A 147 -2.14 -11.22 -12.75
N HIS A 148 -1.11 -12.06 -12.99
CA HIS A 148 -0.73 -13.13 -12.06
C HIS A 148 -0.10 -12.63 -10.75
N CYS A 149 0.42 -11.41 -10.75
CA CYS A 149 0.95 -10.74 -9.55
C CYS A 149 -0.01 -9.65 -9.01
N SER A 150 -1.26 -9.64 -9.48
CA SER A 150 -2.31 -8.69 -9.08
C SER A 150 -3.40 -9.41 -8.29
N ALA A 151 -3.85 -8.80 -7.20
CA ALA A 151 -4.93 -9.34 -6.38
C ALA A 151 -5.81 -8.22 -5.81
N VAL A 152 -7.11 -8.49 -5.71
CA VAL A 152 -8.00 -7.68 -4.86
C VAL A 152 -7.69 -8.04 -3.42
N ILE A 153 -7.32 -7.05 -2.63
CA ILE A 153 -6.89 -7.24 -1.24
C ILE A 153 -7.90 -6.72 -0.21
N GLY A 154 -8.87 -5.91 -0.61
CA GLY A 154 -9.85 -5.37 0.32
C GLY A 154 -10.67 -4.22 -0.24
N SER A 155 -11.26 -3.46 0.67
CA SER A 155 -12.17 -2.34 0.39
C SER A 155 -11.83 -1.11 1.21
N VAL A 156 -12.36 0.02 0.77
CA VAL A 156 -12.40 1.27 1.54
C VAL A 156 -13.68 1.28 2.36
N GLU A 157 -13.56 1.72 3.61
CA GLU A 157 -14.66 1.85 4.58
C GLU A 157 -14.89 3.34 4.88
N PRO A 158 -15.75 4.02 4.11
CA PRO A 158 -15.90 5.48 4.16
C PRO A 158 -16.31 6.02 5.51
N ASP A 159 -17.17 5.29 6.23
CA ASP A 159 -17.74 5.69 7.52
C ASP A 159 -16.94 5.19 8.73
N SER A 160 -15.78 4.56 8.48
CA SER A 160 -14.90 4.02 9.52
C SER A 160 -13.61 4.85 9.63
N ASP A 161 -13.10 4.94 10.84
CA ASP A 161 -11.76 5.46 11.12
C ASP A 161 -10.70 4.34 11.19
N ARG A 162 -11.12 3.05 11.07
CA ARG A 162 -10.26 1.91 11.35
C ARG A 162 -9.48 1.46 10.13
N ILE A 163 -8.17 1.35 10.30
CA ILE A 163 -7.26 0.67 9.35
C ILE A 163 -7.09 -0.76 9.85
N ARG A 164 -7.75 -1.70 9.16
CA ARG A 164 -7.66 -3.12 9.47
C ARG A 164 -6.87 -3.84 8.39
N ILE A 165 -5.73 -4.40 8.78
CA ILE A 165 -4.90 -5.23 7.89
C ILE A 165 -4.77 -6.62 8.50
N SER A 166 -5.09 -7.64 7.70
CA SER A 166 -5.09 -9.03 8.12
C SER A 166 -4.29 -9.93 7.16
N ALA A 167 -3.84 -11.07 7.67
CA ALA A 167 -3.24 -12.17 6.89
C ALA A 167 -3.68 -13.50 7.51
N GLY A 168 -4.96 -13.83 7.37
CA GLY A 168 -5.61 -14.94 8.07
C GLY A 168 -5.96 -14.63 9.54
N LYS A 169 -5.25 -13.70 10.16
CA LYS A 169 -5.57 -13.06 11.45
C LYS A 169 -5.33 -11.56 11.32
N VAL A 170 -5.94 -10.78 12.20
CA VAL A 170 -5.71 -9.35 12.28
C VAL A 170 -4.27 -9.09 12.72
N LEU A 171 -3.55 -8.26 11.98
CA LEU A 171 -2.17 -7.84 12.24
C LEU A 171 -2.11 -6.38 12.71
N ILE A 172 -2.92 -5.52 12.09
CA ILE A 172 -3.07 -4.10 12.43
C ILE A 172 -4.57 -3.81 12.52
N ASP A 173 -4.99 -3.13 13.58
CA ASP A 173 -6.35 -2.62 13.76
C ASP A 173 -6.28 -1.36 14.62
N GLU A 174 -6.02 -0.21 13.97
CA GLU A 174 -5.83 1.09 14.59
C GLU A 174 -6.60 2.17 13.84
N SER A 175 -6.84 3.34 14.48
CA SER A 175 -7.42 4.48 13.79
C SER A 175 -6.40 5.13 12.84
N TRP A 176 -6.88 5.66 11.70
CA TRP A 176 -6.00 6.39 10.78
C TRP A 176 -5.40 7.64 11.44
N GLU A 177 -6.09 8.28 12.37
CA GLU A 177 -5.58 9.44 13.14
C GLU A 177 -4.39 9.06 14.01
N THR A 178 -4.47 7.91 14.71
CA THR A 178 -3.37 7.40 15.53
C THR A 178 -2.15 7.11 14.66
N LEU A 179 -2.33 6.41 13.56
CA LEU A 179 -1.23 6.05 12.67
C LEU A 179 -0.63 7.28 11.96
N LYS A 180 -1.46 8.26 11.57
CA LYS A 180 -0.97 9.54 11.04
C LYS A 180 -0.12 10.30 12.05
N ARG A 181 -0.54 10.33 13.31
CA ARG A 181 0.21 10.97 14.40
C ARG A 181 1.59 10.34 14.59
N GLU A 182 1.66 9.00 14.60
CA GLU A 182 2.95 8.29 14.69
C GLU A 182 3.82 8.54 13.46
N TRP A 183 3.24 8.51 12.26
CA TRP A 183 3.92 8.79 11.00
C TRP A 183 4.52 10.21 10.97
N SER A 184 3.79 11.22 11.44
CA SER A 184 4.22 12.62 11.44
C SER A 184 5.09 13.01 12.64
N ALA A 185 5.16 12.18 13.70
CA ALA A 185 5.75 12.53 14.99
C ALA A 185 7.20 13.03 14.88
N THR A 186 8.03 12.43 14.03
CA THR A 186 9.43 12.86 13.86
C THR A 186 9.52 14.23 13.20
N SER A 187 8.79 14.45 12.12
CA SER A 187 8.76 15.75 11.42
C SER A 187 8.19 16.85 12.30
N TRP A 188 7.15 16.54 13.08
CA TRP A 188 6.59 17.48 14.07
C TRP A 188 7.62 17.85 15.13
N ARG A 189 8.33 16.87 15.72
CA ARG A 189 9.39 17.14 16.72
C ARG A 189 10.50 17.99 16.14
N MET A 190 10.92 17.73 14.91
CA MET A 190 11.95 18.55 14.24
C MET A 190 11.47 19.99 14.04
N ARG A 191 10.21 20.21 13.66
CA ARG A 191 9.62 21.54 13.52
C ARG A 191 9.53 22.26 14.87
N ALA A 192 9.04 21.58 15.92
CA ALA A 192 8.95 22.14 17.26
C ALA A 192 10.30 22.55 17.84
N LEU A 193 11.42 21.94 17.40
CA LEU A 193 12.79 22.35 17.79
C LEU A 193 13.35 23.50 16.97
N ARG A 194 12.90 23.64 15.72
CA ARG A 194 13.41 24.66 14.78
C ARG A 194 12.58 25.93 14.78
N ASP A 195 11.28 25.80 14.81
CA ASP A 195 10.30 26.86 14.64
C ASP A 195 9.69 27.26 16.01
N ASP A 196 8.74 28.20 16.02
CA ASP A 196 7.97 28.52 17.21
C ASP A 196 7.13 27.31 17.66
N PRO A 197 7.28 26.86 18.94
CA PRO A 197 6.55 25.68 19.42
C PRO A 197 5.01 25.81 19.33
N ASP A 198 4.49 27.03 19.52
CA ASP A 198 3.06 27.29 19.49
C ASP A 198 2.53 27.11 18.05
N CYS A 199 3.26 27.58 17.04
CA CYS A 199 2.93 27.36 15.63
C CYS A 199 3.01 25.88 15.25
N ALA A 200 3.91 25.11 15.85
CA ALA A 200 4.02 23.68 15.60
C ALA A 200 2.85 22.88 16.21
N LEU A 201 2.13 23.43 17.17
CA LEU A 201 0.95 22.80 17.80
C LEU A 201 -0.35 23.02 16.99
N GLU A 202 -0.38 23.98 16.06
CA GLU A 202 -1.56 24.28 15.23
C GLU A 202 -1.71 23.36 14.01
N GLU A 203 -0.72 22.54 13.67
CA GLU A 203 -0.73 21.56 12.56
C GLU A 203 -1.10 20.15 13.05
#